data_3b8c9b1952359a6948e4f519b994e980
#
_entry.id   3b8c9b1952359a6948e4f519b994e980
#
_cell.length_a   1.000
_cell.length_b   1.000
_cell.length_c   1.000
_cell.angle_alpha   90.00
_cell.angle_beta   90.00
_cell.angle_gamma   90.00
#
_symmetry.space_group_name_H-M   'P 1'
#
loop_
_entity.id
_entity.type
_entity.pdbx_description
1 polymer ?
#
loop_
_entity_poly.entity_id
_entity_poly.type
_entity_poly.pdbx_seq_one_letter_code
_entity_poly.pdbx_strand_id
1 'polypeptide(L)'
;HQVDQMLQRYGGRLSVAVVNSESSTVVSGDPEAIEHLLKELEAQGIFARRVKVDYASHSAQMEQVLPLVRQGLTGLEPKAGTLEFYSTVKGRALGGEELDAEYWCQNLRNKVRYDEARRELRSKGYGVFVEVSAHPVQSLGMGELGEEELVVSTLHRDRGGFDKVLESAMELYVAGVDLDLAQLGASGGQLVDLPPYPFQRQRFWSEPRQDRSDVASFGLDRAEHPWLGAVTVVASDDSVLITGRV
;
A
#
# COMPACT_ATOMS: atom_id res chain seq x y z
N HIS A 1 -21.27 14.73 16.76
CA HIS A 1 -19.79 14.77 16.74
C HIS A 1 -19.28 15.91 17.64
N GLN A 2 -18.17 15.71 18.37
CA GLN A 2 -17.59 16.74 19.25
C GLN A 2 -17.27 18.03 18.50
N VAL A 3 -16.70 17.94 17.29
CA VAL A 3 -16.36 19.10 16.47
C VAL A 3 -17.61 19.86 16.03
N ASP A 4 -18.67 19.18 15.59
CA ASP A 4 -19.94 19.85 15.20
C ASP A 4 -20.52 20.68 16.36
N GLN A 5 -20.49 20.11 17.59
CA GLN A 5 -20.95 20.82 18.80
C GLN A 5 -20.06 22.03 19.12
N MET A 6 -18.73 21.87 18.99
CA MET A 6 -17.78 22.96 19.18
C MET A 6 -18.00 24.10 18.22
N LEU A 7 -18.35 23.82 16.96
CA LEU A 7 -18.56 24.84 15.92
C LEU A 7 -19.89 25.59 16.05
N GLN A 8 -20.90 25.09 16.78
CA GLN A 8 -22.19 25.78 16.94
C GLN A 8 -22.04 27.21 17.47
N ARG A 9 -21.10 27.46 18.37
CA ARG A 9 -20.84 28.80 18.95
C ARG A 9 -20.32 29.82 17.96
N TYR A 10 -19.84 29.38 16.78
CA TYR A 10 -19.38 30.28 15.72
C TYR A 10 -20.48 30.76 14.77
N GLY A 11 -21.76 30.39 15.04
CA GLY A 11 -22.91 30.93 14.32
C GLY A 11 -22.90 30.68 12.82
N GLY A 12 -22.38 29.56 12.36
CA GLY A 12 -22.27 29.18 10.93
C GLY A 12 -21.08 29.79 10.19
N ARG A 13 -20.21 30.58 10.87
CA ARG A 13 -18.96 31.09 10.29
C ARG A 13 -17.94 29.97 9.98
N LEU A 14 -18.03 28.86 10.70
CA LEU A 14 -17.22 27.66 10.51
C LEU A 14 -18.08 26.44 10.16
N SER A 15 -17.54 25.57 9.37
CA SER A 15 -18.16 24.30 8.95
C SER A 15 -17.17 23.15 9.06
N VAL A 16 -17.66 21.96 9.39
CA VAL A 16 -16.88 20.74 9.19
C VAL A 16 -16.77 20.49 7.69
N ALA A 17 -15.57 20.61 7.15
CA ALA A 17 -15.30 20.44 5.73
C ALA A 17 -15.09 18.96 5.37
N VAL A 18 -14.27 18.25 6.12
CA VAL A 18 -13.93 16.84 5.86
C VAL A 18 -13.85 16.07 7.18
N VAL A 19 -14.40 14.87 7.21
CA VAL A 19 -14.14 13.88 8.24
C VAL A 19 -13.27 12.79 7.62
N ASN A 20 -11.97 12.80 7.95
CA ASN A 20 -11.00 11.85 7.41
C ASN A 20 -10.98 10.54 8.20
N SER A 21 -11.13 10.63 9.54
CA SER A 21 -11.15 9.51 10.46
C SER A 21 -11.85 9.91 11.77
N GLU A 22 -11.93 8.99 12.74
CA GLU A 22 -12.46 9.28 14.07
C GLU A 22 -11.69 10.40 14.80
N SER A 23 -10.39 10.51 14.54
CA SER A 23 -9.48 11.47 15.18
C SER A 23 -9.06 12.63 14.27
N SER A 24 -9.42 12.62 12.99
CA SER A 24 -8.97 13.62 12.02
C SER A 24 -10.14 14.30 11.32
N THR A 25 -10.30 15.62 11.57
CA THR A 25 -11.38 16.45 11.00
C THR A 25 -10.80 17.74 10.48
N VAL A 26 -11.25 18.17 9.29
CA VAL A 26 -10.91 19.46 8.71
C VAL A 26 -12.08 20.42 8.88
N VAL A 27 -11.77 21.63 9.33
CA VAL A 27 -12.73 22.74 9.48
C VAL A 27 -12.40 23.83 8.47
N SER A 28 -13.40 24.38 7.83
CA SER A 28 -13.26 25.52 6.92
C SER A 28 -14.26 26.62 7.24
N GLY A 29 -13.96 27.85 6.80
CA GLY A 29 -14.83 28.99 6.99
C GLY A 29 -14.08 30.32 7.11
N ASP A 30 -14.64 31.20 7.90
CA ASP A 30 -14.14 32.56 8.10
C ASP A 30 -12.73 32.58 8.71
N PRO A 31 -11.76 33.34 8.14
CA PRO A 31 -10.37 33.34 8.61
C PRO A 31 -10.19 33.74 10.07
N GLU A 32 -10.93 34.76 10.55
CA GLU A 32 -10.85 35.21 11.94
C GLU A 32 -11.38 34.16 12.90
N ALA A 33 -12.48 33.49 12.51
CA ALA A 33 -13.06 32.40 13.29
C ALA A 33 -12.12 31.18 13.34
N ILE A 34 -11.39 30.87 12.26
CA ILE A 34 -10.36 29.84 12.22
C ILE A 34 -9.22 30.18 13.18
N GLU A 35 -8.70 31.40 13.16
CA GLU A 35 -7.62 31.82 14.07
C GLU A 35 -8.05 31.75 15.54
N HIS A 36 -9.31 32.11 15.84
CA HIS A 36 -9.85 31.96 17.19
C HIS A 36 -9.94 30.49 17.61
N LEU A 37 -10.45 29.63 16.74
CA LEU A 37 -10.55 28.18 16.98
C LEU A 37 -9.18 27.56 17.21
N LEU A 38 -8.16 27.92 16.42
CA LEU A 38 -6.79 27.41 16.59
C LEU A 38 -6.23 27.74 17.97
N LYS A 39 -6.41 28.99 18.44
CA LYS A 39 -5.96 29.41 19.79
C LYS A 39 -6.67 28.64 20.91
N GLU A 40 -7.97 28.40 20.74
CA GLU A 40 -8.71 27.62 21.73
C GLU A 40 -8.26 26.15 21.78
N LEU A 41 -8.01 25.52 20.65
CA LEU A 41 -7.53 24.14 20.58
C LEU A 41 -6.11 24.02 21.16
N GLU A 42 -5.25 24.97 20.87
CA GLU A 42 -3.91 25.05 21.46
C GLU A 42 -3.95 25.16 22.99
N ALA A 43 -4.82 26.04 23.52
CA ALA A 43 -5.01 26.20 24.97
C ALA A 43 -5.53 24.94 25.66
N GLN A 44 -6.24 24.07 24.91
CA GLN A 44 -6.75 22.77 25.39
C GLN A 44 -5.75 21.62 25.16
N GLY A 45 -4.57 21.89 24.56
CA GLY A 45 -3.60 20.86 24.21
C GLY A 45 -4.05 19.95 23.04
N ILE A 46 -5.01 20.39 22.23
CA ILE A 46 -5.51 19.66 21.07
C ILE A 46 -4.68 20.05 19.86
N PHE A 47 -4.09 19.07 19.18
CA PHE A 47 -3.32 19.32 17.97
C PHE A 47 -4.20 19.85 16.84
N ALA A 48 -3.88 21.05 16.34
CA ALA A 48 -4.50 21.64 15.18
C ALA A 48 -3.48 22.44 14.37
N ARG A 49 -3.63 22.44 13.05
CA ARG A 49 -2.77 23.24 12.17
C ARG A 49 -3.55 23.87 11.03
N ARG A 50 -3.13 25.06 10.61
CA ARG A 50 -3.69 25.70 9.43
C ARG A 50 -3.22 25.01 8.14
N VAL A 51 -4.14 24.72 7.25
CA VAL A 51 -3.84 24.30 5.88
C VAL A 51 -3.59 25.54 5.03
N LYS A 52 -2.56 25.52 4.19
CA LYS A 52 -2.20 26.66 3.31
C LYS A 52 -3.09 26.66 2.07
N VAL A 53 -4.32 27.15 2.23
CA VAL A 53 -5.29 27.38 1.15
C VAL A 53 -5.89 28.75 1.33
N ASP A 54 -6.37 29.37 0.25
CA ASP A 54 -6.94 30.71 0.20
C ASP A 54 -8.47 30.74 -0.03
N TYR A 55 -9.10 29.59 0.02
CA TYR A 55 -10.56 29.44 -0.12
C TYR A 55 -11.12 28.44 0.91
N ALA A 56 -12.38 28.60 1.27
CA ALA A 56 -13.06 27.80 2.28
C ALA A 56 -14.03 26.79 1.65
N SER A 57 -13.49 25.81 0.89
CA SER A 57 -14.31 24.71 0.35
C SER A 57 -15.11 24.01 1.44
N HIS A 58 -16.23 23.43 1.07
CA HIS A 58 -17.13 22.69 1.97
C HIS A 58 -17.69 23.54 3.12
N SER A 59 -17.85 24.87 2.90
CA SER A 59 -18.45 25.81 3.85
C SER A 59 -19.53 26.68 3.20
N ALA A 60 -20.26 27.43 4.02
CA ALA A 60 -21.26 28.38 3.55
C ALA A 60 -20.69 29.45 2.61
N GLN A 61 -19.41 29.79 2.71
CA GLN A 61 -18.77 30.78 1.84
C GLN A 61 -18.76 30.35 0.37
N MET A 62 -18.86 29.06 0.08
CA MET A 62 -18.93 28.57 -1.30
C MET A 62 -20.24 28.93 -2.01
N GLU A 63 -21.30 29.28 -1.28
CA GLU A 63 -22.59 29.65 -1.90
C GLU A 63 -22.47 30.81 -2.89
N GLN A 64 -21.52 31.72 -2.66
CA GLN A 64 -21.25 32.84 -3.55
C GLN A 64 -20.69 32.44 -4.91
N VAL A 65 -19.99 31.30 -4.98
CA VAL A 65 -19.35 30.80 -6.21
C VAL A 65 -20.22 29.77 -6.95
N LEU A 66 -21.22 29.17 -6.30
CA LEU A 66 -22.07 28.15 -6.93
C LEU A 66 -22.72 28.58 -8.24
N PRO A 67 -23.23 29.86 -8.39
CA PRO A 67 -23.77 30.32 -9.68
C PRO A 67 -22.72 30.23 -10.82
N LEU A 68 -21.46 30.58 -10.54
CA LEU A 68 -20.37 30.49 -11.53
C LEU A 68 -20.05 29.04 -11.88
N VAL A 69 -20.05 28.15 -10.89
CA VAL A 69 -19.85 26.70 -11.10
C VAL A 69 -20.95 26.14 -12.00
N ARG A 70 -22.22 26.45 -11.71
CA ARG A 70 -23.36 26.03 -12.55
C ARG A 70 -23.20 26.55 -13.98
N GLN A 71 -22.84 27.82 -14.14
CA GLN A 71 -22.61 28.42 -15.45
C GLN A 71 -21.48 27.71 -16.20
N GLY A 72 -20.36 27.45 -15.53
CA GLY A 72 -19.21 26.75 -16.13
C GLY A 72 -19.49 25.30 -16.53
N LEU A 73 -20.48 24.68 -15.88
CA LEU A 73 -20.91 23.32 -16.16
C LEU A 73 -22.17 23.26 -17.04
N THR A 74 -22.58 24.39 -17.66
CA THR A 74 -23.67 24.42 -18.61
C THR A 74 -23.37 23.53 -19.80
N GLY A 75 -24.29 22.60 -20.13
CA GLY A 75 -24.08 21.62 -21.21
C GLY A 75 -23.32 20.35 -20.80
N LEU A 76 -23.00 20.19 -19.51
CA LEU A 76 -22.51 18.91 -19.01
C LEU A 76 -23.61 17.85 -19.17
N GLU A 77 -23.32 16.82 -19.93
CA GLU A 77 -24.18 15.65 -20.16
C GLU A 77 -23.52 14.42 -19.50
N PRO A 78 -23.80 14.15 -18.22
CA PRO A 78 -23.22 12.99 -17.55
C PRO A 78 -23.78 11.69 -18.15
N LYS A 79 -22.93 10.67 -18.22
CA LYS A 79 -23.24 9.37 -18.83
C LYS A 79 -23.01 8.24 -17.85
N ALA A 80 -23.66 7.10 -18.11
CA ALA A 80 -23.40 5.87 -17.38
C ALA A 80 -21.90 5.56 -17.36
N GLY A 81 -21.36 5.32 -16.19
CA GLY A 81 -19.97 4.88 -16.00
C GLY A 81 -19.82 3.37 -16.09
N THR A 82 -18.62 2.90 -16.40
CA THR A 82 -18.27 1.48 -16.37
C THR A 82 -17.68 1.05 -15.03
N LEU A 83 -17.30 2.02 -14.18
CA LEU A 83 -16.75 1.79 -12.86
C LEU A 83 -17.74 2.31 -11.80
N GLU A 84 -17.76 1.64 -10.65
CA GLU A 84 -18.54 2.11 -9.51
C GLU A 84 -17.95 3.43 -8.99
N PHE A 85 -18.80 4.43 -8.82
CA PHE A 85 -18.44 5.72 -8.25
C PHE A 85 -19.10 5.88 -6.88
N TYR A 86 -18.31 5.96 -5.82
CA TYR A 86 -18.82 6.20 -4.47
C TYR A 86 -18.67 7.66 -4.09
N SER A 87 -19.79 8.31 -3.81
CA SER A 87 -19.82 9.74 -3.48
C SER A 87 -19.63 10.00 -1.99
N THR A 88 -18.58 10.72 -1.62
CA THR A 88 -18.34 11.19 -0.25
C THR A 88 -19.31 12.28 0.19
N VAL A 89 -20.00 12.93 -0.75
CA VAL A 89 -21.06 13.92 -0.47
C VAL A 89 -22.37 13.22 -0.17
N LYS A 90 -22.75 12.25 -0.98
CA LYS A 90 -24.03 11.52 -0.85
C LYS A 90 -23.92 10.35 0.12
N GLY A 91 -22.71 9.82 0.37
CA GLY A 91 -22.47 8.66 1.22
C GLY A 91 -23.02 7.37 0.63
N ARG A 92 -23.04 7.25 -0.71
CA ARG A 92 -23.50 6.07 -1.43
C ARG A 92 -22.87 5.97 -2.81
N ALA A 93 -22.97 4.81 -3.42
CA ALA A 93 -22.68 4.67 -4.83
C ALA A 93 -23.66 5.47 -5.69
N LEU A 94 -23.17 6.04 -6.80
CA LEU A 94 -23.93 6.82 -7.77
C LEU A 94 -23.72 6.24 -9.17
N GLY A 95 -24.79 6.32 -10.00
CA GLY A 95 -24.62 6.19 -11.43
C GLY A 95 -23.91 7.40 -12.02
N GLY A 96 -23.19 7.21 -13.13
CA GLY A 96 -22.50 8.32 -13.78
C GLY A 96 -23.45 9.45 -14.20
N GLU A 97 -24.68 9.14 -14.52
CA GLU A 97 -25.75 10.10 -14.90
C GLU A 97 -26.13 11.07 -13.77
N GLU A 98 -25.86 10.70 -12.53
CA GLU A 98 -26.13 11.56 -11.37
C GLU A 98 -25.06 12.64 -11.15
N LEU A 99 -23.95 12.61 -11.90
CA LEU A 99 -22.82 13.53 -11.75
C LEU A 99 -23.03 14.82 -12.55
N ASP A 100 -24.19 15.41 -12.41
CA ASP A 100 -24.60 16.64 -13.08
C ASP A 100 -23.99 17.91 -12.44
N ALA A 101 -24.31 19.07 -12.99
CA ALA A 101 -23.83 20.35 -12.48
C ALA A 101 -24.24 20.59 -11.02
N GLU A 102 -25.43 20.15 -10.62
CA GLU A 102 -25.90 20.32 -9.24
C GLU A 102 -25.15 19.39 -8.27
N TYR A 103 -24.82 18.16 -8.70
CA TYR A 103 -23.96 17.28 -7.93
C TYR A 103 -22.60 17.95 -7.62
N TRP A 104 -21.97 18.57 -8.62
CA TRP A 104 -20.67 19.23 -8.43
C TRP A 104 -20.76 20.48 -7.57
N CYS A 105 -21.87 21.22 -7.64
CA CYS A 105 -22.16 22.31 -6.70
C CYS A 105 -22.26 21.78 -5.25
N GLN A 106 -22.98 20.71 -5.05
CA GLN A 106 -23.10 20.07 -3.73
C GLN A 106 -21.77 19.50 -3.24
N ASN A 107 -20.95 18.96 -4.15
CA ASN A 107 -19.62 18.47 -3.84
C ASN A 107 -18.70 19.59 -3.31
N LEU A 108 -18.72 20.75 -3.94
CA LEU A 108 -17.94 21.92 -3.49
C LEU A 108 -18.45 22.48 -2.15
N ARG A 109 -19.78 22.45 -1.91
CA ARG A 109 -20.43 23.11 -0.78
C ARG A 109 -20.51 22.27 0.48
N ASN A 110 -20.78 20.98 0.34
CA ASN A 110 -21.13 20.11 1.46
C ASN A 110 -19.92 19.37 2.05
N LYS A 111 -20.09 18.91 3.28
CA LYS A 111 -19.09 18.13 4.02
C LYS A 111 -18.69 16.85 3.27
N VAL A 112 -17.40 16.59 3.22
CA VAL A 112 -16.84 15.35 2.70
C VAL A 112 -16.85 14.30 3.81
N ARG A 113 -17.61 13.23 3.61
CA ARG A 113 -17.74 12.09 4.53
C ARG A 113 -16.78 10.97 4.15
N TYR A 114 -15.48 11.30 4.17
CA TYR A 114 -14.45 10.38 3.67
C TYR A 114 -14.35 9.10 4.50
N ASP A 115 -14.37 9.23 5.82
CA ASP A 115 -14.31 8.07 6.74
C ASP A 115 -15.51 7.12 6.56
N GLU A 116 -16.72 7.67 6.39
CA GLU A 116 -17.91 6.88 6.11
C GLU A 116 -17.77 6.10 4.79
N ALA A 117 -17.30 6.78 3.73
CA ALA A 117 -17.07 6.17 2.43
C ALA A 117 -16.03 5.04 2.50
N ARG A 118 -14.91 5.27 3.20
CA ARG A 118 -13.87 4.26 3.39
C ARG A 118 -14.40 3.03 4.12
N ARG A 119 -15.12 3.22 5.22
CA ARG A 119 -15.70 2.10 5.99
C ARG A 119 -16.71 1.30 5.17
N GLU A 120 -17.54 1.97 4.39
CA GLU A 120 -18.51 1.30 3.51
C GLU A 120 -17.79 0.49 2.44
N LEU A 121 -16.77 1.05 1.78
CA LEU A 121 -15.97 0.32 0.80
C LEU A 121 -15.24 -0.86 1.42
N ARG A 122 -14.69 -0.72 2.63
CA ARG A 122 -14.11 -1.85 3.36
C ARG A 122 -15.11 -2.96 3.61
N SER A 123 -16.33 -2.61 4.04
CA SER A 123 -17.39 -3.61 4.29
C SER A 123 -17.76 -4.40 3.05
N LYS A 124 -17.49 -3.85 1.87
CA LYS A 124 -17.64 -4.49 0.56
C LYS A 124 -16.41 -5.25 0.07
N GLY A 125 -15.34 -5.32 0.88
CA GLY A 125 -14.12 -6.07 0.58
C GLY A 125 -13.01 -5.27 -0.13
N TYR A 126 -13.16 -3.95 -0.28
CA TYR A 126 -12.07 -3.11 -0.80
C TYR A 126 -11.04 -2.87 0.30
N GLY A 127 -9.83 -3.42 0.14
CA GLY A 127 -8.70 -3.26 1.07
C GLY A 127 -7.56 -2.40 0.52
N VAL A 128 -7.55 -2.11 -0.79
CA VAL A 128 -6.50 -1.33 -1.45
C VAL A 128 -7.07 0.02 -1.91
N PHE A 129 -6.41 1.09 -1.47
CA PHE A 129 -6.78 2.46 -1.83
C PHE A 129 -5.61 3.16 -2.52
N VAL A 130 -5.86 3.70 -3.70
CA VAL A 130 -4.87 4.46 -4.47
C VAL A 130 -5.29 5.92 -4.51
N GLU A 131 -4.52 6.79 -3.86
CA GLU A 131 -4.74 8.24 -3.94
C GLU A 131 -4.12 8.79 -5.22
N VAL A 132 -4.98 9.16 -6.19
CA VAL A 132 -4.56 9.77 -7.44
C VAL A 132 -4.50 11.28 -7.25
N SER A 133 -3.34 11.79 -6.87
CA SER A 133 -3.14 13.21 -6.57
C SER A 133 -1.68 13.63 -6.80
N ALA A 134 -1.44 14.93 -6.92
CA ALA A 134 -0.09 15.48 -7.04
C ALA A 134 0.71 15.42 -5.73
N HIS A 135 0.05 15.23 -4.60
CA HIS A 135 0.64 15.07 -3.27
C HIS A 135 -0.36 14.37 -2.35
N PRO A 136 0.07 13.39 -1.54
CA PRO A 136 -0.84 12.70 -0.63
C PRO A 136 -1.40 13.67 0.41
N VAL A 137 -2.71 13.78 0.44
CA VAL A 137 -3.47 14.62 1.38
C VAL A 137 -4.42 13.75 2.19
N GLN A 138 -5.11 12.84 1.52
CA GLN A 138 -6.09 11.96 2.13
C GLN A 138 -5.43 10.83 2.92
N SER A 139 -4.43 10.18 2.34
CA SER A 139 -3.67 9.12 2.99
C SER A 139 -3.02 9.56 4.31
N LEU A 140 -2.56 10.81 4.39
CA LEU A 140 -2.02 11.39 5.62
C LEU A 140 -3.08 11.65 6.70
N GLY A 141 -4.35 11.79 6.31
CA GLY A 141 -5.47 12.07 7.20
C GLY A 141 -6.28 10.83 7.62
N MET A 142 -6.00 9.67 7.04
CA MET A 142 -6.79 8.46 7.26
C MET A 142 -6.73 7.90 8.69
N GLY A 143 -5.77 8.32 9.51
CA GLY A 143 -5.57 7.75 10.84
C GLY A 143 -4.96 6.34 10.79
N GLU A 144 -5.26 5.53 11.79
CA GLU A 144 -4.78 4.15 11.81
C GLU A 144 -5.45 3.32 10.72
N LEU A 145 -4.62 2.67 9.89
CA LEU A 145 -5.06 1.72 8.89
C LEU A 145 -5.36 0.38 9.57
N GLY A 146 -6.37 -0.34 9.09
CA GLY A 146 -6.58 -1.72 9.49
C GLY A 146 -5.44 -2.62 9.01
N GLU A 147 -5.25 -3.76 9.67
CA GLU A 147 -4.17 -4.71 9.33
C GLU A 147 -4.16 -5.17 7.86
N GLU A 148 -5.31 -5.10 7.20
CA GLU A 148 -5.48 -5.52 5.79
C GLU A 148 -5.66 -4.34 4.83
N GLU A 149 -5.39 -3.10 5.25
CA GLU A 149 -5.51 -1.93 4.40
C GLU A 149 -4.16 -1.50 3.83
N LEU A 150 -4.12 -1.36 2.52
CA LEU A 150 -3.01 -0.74 1.80
C LEU A 150 -3.45 0.60 1.23
N VAL A 151 -2.68 1.64 1.50
CA VAL A 151 -2.92 2.97 0.93
C VAL A 151 -1.65 3.43 0.22
N VAL A 152 -1.78 3.69 -1.08
CA VAL A 152 -0.66 4.10 -1.94
C VAL A 152 -1.01 5.42 -2.61
N SER A 153 -0.05 6.34 -2.71
CA SER A 153 -0.24 7.62 -3.41
C SER A 153 0.53 7.63 -4.73
N THR A 154 -0.08 8.15 -5.81
CA THR A 154 0.54 8.16 -7.14
C THR A 154 1.75 9.08 -7.24
N LEU A 155 1.67 10.28 -6.70
CA LEU A 155 2.73 11.28 -6.77
C LEU A 155 3.01 11.89 -5.40
N HIS A 156 4.14 12.56 -5.29
CA HIS A 156 4.52 13.31 -4.09
C HIS A 156 5.12 14.66 -4.49
N ARG A 157 4.92 15.70 -3.68
CA ARG A 157 5.57 16.99 -3.88
C ARG A 157 7.07 16.77 -3.99
N ASP A 158 7.71 17.42 -4.95
CA ASP A 158 9.14 17.29 -5.26
C ASP A 158 9.58 15.92 -5.83
N ARG A 159 8.64 14.97 -5.97
CA ARG A 159 8.82 13.65 -6.60
C ARG A 159 7.61 13.33 -7.48
N GLY A 160 7.36 14.16 -8.49
CA GLY A 160 6.21 14.06 -9.40
C GLY A 160 6.51 13.34 -10.71
N GLY A 161 7.59 12.59 -10.78
CA GLY A 161 8.01 11.86 -11.98
C GLY A 161 7.39 10.46 -12.09
N PHE A 162 7.61 9.83 -13.24
CA PHE A 162 7.16 8.47 -13.52
C PHE A 162 7.81 7.44 -12.59
N ASP A 163 9.01 7.73 -12.08
CA ASP A 163 9.70 6.95 -11.06
C ASP A 163 8.84 6.75 -9.80
N LYS A 164 8.15 7.82 -9.33
CA LYS A 164 7.25 7.69 -8.18
C LYS A 164 6.01 6.85 -8.49
N VAL A 165 5.47 6.96 -9.70
CA VAL A 165 4.35 6.11 -10.14
C VAL A 165 4.76 4.65 -10.16
N LEU A 166 5.96 4.34 -10.67
CA LEU A 166 6.50 2.98 -10.67
C LEU A 166 6.73 2.45 -9.26
N GLU A 167 7.30 3.25 -8.36
CA GLU A 167 7.45 2.89 -6.94
C GLU A 167 6.11 2.48 -6.33
N SER A 168 5.08 3.29 -6.54
CA SER A 168 3.74 3.02 -6.03
C SER A 168 3.08 1.79 -6.67
N ALA A 169 3.33 1.57 -7.96
CA ALA A 169 2.90 0.36 -8.64
C ALA A 169 3.60 -0.89 -8.07
N MET A 170 4.89 -0.79 -7.75
CA MET A 170 5.63 -1.91 -7.13
C MET A 170 5.15 -2.19 -5.71
N GLU A 171 4.76 -1.18 -4.92
CA GLU A 171 4.12 -1.38 -3.61
C GLU A 171 2.83 -2.20 -3.76
N LEU A 172 1.99 -1.87 -4.74
CA LEU A 172 0.77 -2.62 -5.04
C LEU A 172 1.07 -4.07 -5.47
N TYR A 173 2.06 -4.25 -6.34
CA TYR A 173 2.47 -5.57 -6.82
C TYR A 173 2.98 -6.46 -5.68
N VAL A 174 3.83 -5.94 -4.81
CA VAL A 174 4.36 -6.68 -3.64
C VAL A 174 3.23 -7.04 -2.66
N ALA A 175 2.19 -6.22 -2.59
CA ALA A 175 1.00 -6.52 -1.80
C ALA A 175 0.03 -7.51 -2.47
N GLY A 176 0.38 -8.03 -3.65
CA GLY A 176 -0.41 -9.06 -4.34
C GLY A 176 -1.49 -8.52 -5.28
N VAL A 177 -1.47 -7.21 -5.59
CA VAL A 177 -2.36 -6.66 -6.62
C VAL A 177 -1.86 -7.10 -8.00
N ASP A 178 -2.74 -7.69 -8.80
CA ASP A 178 -2.41 -8.08 -10.17
C ASP A 178 -2.27 -6.84 -11.06
N LEU A 179 -1.06 -6.59 -11.52
CA LEU A 179 -0.71 -5.46 -12.38
C LEU A 179 -0.10 -5.94 -13.69
N ASP A 180 -0.51 -5.35 -14.79
CA ASP A 180 0.14 -5.56 -16.08
C ASP A 180 1.49 -4.80 -16.12
N LEU A 181 2.53 -5.45 -15.62
CA LEU A 181 3.88 -4.88 -15.57
C LEU A 181 4.46 -4.59 -16.97
N ALA A 182 3.97 -5.27 -18.00
CA ALA A 182 4.42 -5.00 -19.38
C ALA A 182 3.98 -3.62 -19.86
N GLN A 183 2.82 -3.14 -19.43
CA GLN A 183 2.34 -1.78 -19.73
C GLN A 183 3.06 -0.71 -18.90
N LEU A 184 3.58 -1.06 -17.72
CA LEU A 184 4.36 -0.14 -16.89
C LEU A 184 5.82 -0.04 -17.33
N GLY A 185 6.32 -1.04 -18.04
CA GLY A 185 7.69 -1.05 -18.57
C GLY A 185 7.87 -0.08 -19.73
N ALA A 186 9.06 0.51 -19.83
CA ALA A 186 9.43 1.27 -21.03
C ALA A 186 9.47 0.33 -22.24
N SER A 187 8.79 0.69 -23.30
CA SER A 187 8.92 0.00 -24.59
C SER A 187 10.39 0.03 -25.03
N GLY A 188 11.00 -1.13 -25.24
CA GLY A 188 12.39 -1.25 -25.69
C GLY A 188 13.38 -1.76 -24.62
N GLY A 189 12.89 -2.31 -23.51
CA GLY A 189 13.73 -3.04 -22.55
C GLY A 189 14.46 -4.21 -23.21
N GLN A 190 15.69 -4.49 -22.76
CA GLN A 190 16.47 -5.65 -23.16
C GLN A 190 16.53 -6.67 -22.04
N LEU A 191 16.55 -7.95 -22.41
CA LEU A 191 16.87 -9.00 -21.45
C LEU A 191 18.30 -8.84 -20.97
N VAL A 192 18.48 -8.78 -19.65
CA VAL A 192 19.80 -8.73 -19.02
C VAL A 192 19.94 -9.91 -18.06
N ASP A 193 21.17 -10.41 -17.93
CA ASP A 193 21.48 -11.43 -16.95
C ASP A 193 21.39 -10.84 -15.55
N LEU A 194 20.55 -11.43 -14.71
CA LEU A 194 20.46 -11.09 -13.29
C LEU A 194 21.30 -12.04 -12.46
N PRO A 195 21.88 -11.59 -11.33
CA PRO A 195 22.56 -12.48 -10.42
C PRO A 195 21.60 -13.57 -9.94
N PRO A 196 22.03 -14.85 -9.94
CA PRO A 196 21.19 -15.94 -9.44
C PRO A 196 20.97 -15.82 -7.93
N TYR A 197 20.03 -16.58 -7.42
CA TYR A 197 19.76 -16.64 -5.98
C TYR A 197 21.04 -16.91 -5.18
N PRO A 198 21.36 -16.12 -4.15
CA PRO A 198 22.56 -16.29 -3.33
C PRO A 198 22.39 -17.46 -2.37
N PHE A 199 22.53 -18.67 -2.88
CA PHE A 199 22.40 -19.87 -2.06
C PHE A 199 23.39 -19.86 -0.89
N GLN A 200 22.90 -20.12 0.30
CA GLN A 200 23.72 -20.39 1.48
C GLN A 200 24.28 -21.81 1.35
N ARG A 201 25.43 -21.90 0.67
CA ARG A 201 26.06 -23.19 0.37
C ARG A 201 26.61 -23.82 1.62
N GLN A 202 26.14 -25.01 1.96
CA GLN A 202 26.66 -25.86 3.02
C GLN A 202 27.04 -27.20 2.39
N ARG A 203 28.09 -27.82 2.93
CA ARG A 203 28.48 -29.15 2.51
C ARG A 203 27.63 -30.20 3.22
N PHE A 204 26.72 -30.79 2.47
CA PHE A 204 25.83 -31.86 2.96
C PHE A 204 26.36 -33.25 2.64
N TRP A 205 27.60 -33.36 2.16
CA TRP A 205 28.20 -34.64 1.86
C TRP A 205 28.51 -35.37 3.16
N SER A 206 27.94 -36.54 3.37
CA SER A 206 28.28 -37.39 4.50
C SER A 206 29.72 -37.85 4.36
N GLU A 207 30.55 -37.53 5.32
CA GLU A 207 31.88 -38.16 5.38
C GLU A 207 31.70 -39.63 5.74
N PRO A 208 32.29 -40.57 4.95
CA PRO A 208 32.23 -41.96 5.30
C PRO A 208 32.86 -42.11 6.68
N ARG A 209 32.14 -42.69 7.63
CA ARG A 209 32.72 -43.07 8.93
C ARG A 209 33.89 -43.98 8.64
N GLN A 210 35.08 -43.49 8.90
CA GLN A 210 36.31 -44.31 8.87
C GLN A 210 36.33 -45.19 10.11
N ASP A 211 35.40 -46.13 10.22
CA ASP A 211 35.55 -47.22 11.18
C ASP A 211 36.50 -48.24 10.57
N ARG A 212 37.79 -48.05 10.85
CA ARG A 212 38.91 -48.82 10.29
C ARG A 212 39.14 -50.13 11.02
N SER A 213 38.27 -50.52 11.94
CA SER A 213 38.60 -51.52 12.92
C SER A 213 38.09 -52.92 12.63
N ASP A 214 37.13 -53.11 11.75
CA ASP A 214 36.56 -54.46 11.53
C ASP A 214 36.34 -54.75 10.04
N VAL A 215 37.43 -55.19 9.39
CA VAL A 215 37.38 -55.68 8.01
C VAL A 215 36.60 -57.00 7.90
N ALA A 216 36.50 -57.76 9.01
CA ALA A 216 35.79 -59.01 9.06
C ALA A 216 34.28 -58.84 8.87
N SER A 217 33.70 -57.70 9.28
CA SER A 217 32.28 -57.38 9.04
C SER A 217 31.94 -57.26 7.57
N PHE A 218 32.92 -57.09 6.70
CA PHE A 218 32.79 -57.09 5.23
C PHE A 218 33.16 -58.43 4.57
N GLY A 219 33.36 -59.50 5.34
CA GLY A 219 33.77 -60.76 4.81
C GLY A 219 35.22 -60.81 4.31
N LEU A 220 36.06 -59.95 4.81
CA LEU A 220 37.46 -59.81 4.45
C LEU A 220 38.34 -60.19 5.64
N ASP A 221 39.48 -60.80 5.41
CA ASP A 221 40.49 -61.05 6.43
C ASP A 221 41.43 -59.84 6.55
N ARG A 222 41.92 -59.59 7.77
CA ARG A 222 42.87 -58.50 8.00
C ARG A 222 44.26 -58.91 7.50
N ALA A 223 44.85 -58.10 6.63
CA ALA A 223 46.20 -58.31 6.19
C ALA A 223 47.22 -57.87 7.28
N GLU A 224 48.08 -58.73 7.71
CA GLU A 224 49.18 -58.41 8.64
C GLU A 224 50.34 -57.73 7.90
N HIS A 225 50.07 -56.62 7.23
CA HIS A 225 51.11 -55.90 6.49
C HIS A 225 50.88 -54.39 6.61
N PRO A 226 51.89 -53.58 6.80
CA PRO A 226 51.74 -52.14 7.05
C PRO A 226 51.05 -51.35 5.92
N TRP A 227 51.06 -51.87 4.70
CA TRP A 227 50.51 -51.22 3.50
C TRP A 227 49.25 -51.88 2.97
N LEU A 228 48.86 -53.01 3.52
CA LEU A 228 47.75 -53.80 3.09
C LEU A 228 46.62 -53.73 4.15
N GLY A 229 45.38 -53.45 3.74
CA GLY A 229 44.25 -53.29 4.65
C GLY A 229 43.50 -54.59 4.88
N ALA A 230 43.24 -55.32 3.83
CA ALA A 230 42.42 -56.55 3.89
C ALA A 230 42.81 -57.53 2.77
N VAL A 231 42.50 -58.81 3.00
CA VAL A 231 42.69 -59.89 2.08
C VAL A 231 41.44 -60.73 1.95
N THR A 232 41.12 -61.21 0.78
CA THR A 232 40.06 -62.24 0.58
C THR A 232 40.42 -63.17 -0.54
N VAL A 233 39.93 -64.40 -0.47
CA VAL A 233 40.09 -65.42 -1.53
C VAL A 233 38.92 -65.34 -2.45
N VAL A 234 39.12 -65.28 -3.75
CA VAL A 234 38.06 -65.27 -4.76
C VAL A 234 37.58 -66.67 -4.98
N ALA A 235 36.33 -66.96 -4.68
CA ALA A 235 35.72 -68.29 -4.68
C ALA A 235 35.71 -69.01 -6.07
N SER A 236 35.92 -68.28 -7.15
CA SER A 236 35.80 -68.80 -8.52
C SER A 236 37.13 -69.46 -9.01
N ASP A 237 38.25 -69.04 -8.50
CA ASP A 237 39.58 -69.42 -9.03
C ASP A 237 40.70 -69.48 -7.98
N ASP A 238 40.34 -69.42 -6.70
CA ASP A 238 41.33 -69.44 -5.57
C ASP A 238 42.34 -68.27 -5.62
N SER A 239 42.10 -67.27 -6.46
CA SER A 239 42.96 -66.10 -6.46
C SER A 239 42.83 -65.28 -5.17
N VAL A 240 43.84 -64.57 -4.79
CA VAL A 240 43.86 -63.73 -3.58
C VAL A 240 43.70 -62.26 -3.99
N LEU A 241 42.66 -61.63 -3.55
CA LEU A 241 42.47 -60.19 -3.71
C LEU A 241 42.99 -59.48 -2.45
N ILE A 242 43.88 -58.56 -2.66
CA ILE A 242 44.51 -57.78 -1.58
C ILE A 242 44.13 -56.32 -1.79
N THR A 243 43.57 -55.64 -0.76
CA THR A 243 43.28 -54.24 -0.79
C THR A 243 44.21 -53.47 0.13
N GLY A 244 44.67 -52.32 -0.31
CA GLY A 244 45.48 -51.40 0.46
C GLY A 244 45.30 -49.98 0.08
N ARG A 245 45.90 -49.07 0.84
CA ARG A 245 45.85 -47.65 0.55
C ARG A 245 47.22 -47.18 0.16
N VAL A 246 47.36 -46.58 -0.98
CA VAL A 246 48.58 -45.88 -1.42
C VAL A 246 48.55 -44.44 -0.94
#